data_97a04ae1c11de3c04c948f6754aacfdb
#
_entry.id   97a04ae1c11de3c04c948f6754aacfdb
#
_cell.length_a   1.000
_cell.length_b   1.000
_cell.length_c   1.000
_cell.angle_alpha   90.00
_cell.angle_beta   90.00
_cell.angle_gamma   90.00
#
_symmetry.space_group_name_H-M   'P 1'
#
loop_
_entity.id
_entity.type
_entity.pdbx_description
1 polymer ?
#
loop_
_entity_poly.entity_id
_entity_poly.type
_entity_poly.pdbx_seq_one_letter_code
_entity_poly.pdbx_strand_id
1 'polypeptide(L)'
;MKEILFKLNEFCCNNKIEYAVTGTMALDILGVPSYGIPQDIDIKVFHLTDEQAEKLEELQFLSGLKNENYDHGQCFSFIIDGVKINAIVDKTKGYDEICSQNVCINYVDEKRKKHHLINVQLVNLALADKMKLNRSKDKTYLIDLIHNLTSLC
;
A
#
# COMPACT_ATOMS: atom_id res chain seq x y z
N MET A 1 -3.38 -4.96 -12.17
CA MET A 1 -3.07 -4.24 -10.91
C MET A 1 -3.76 -2.88 -10.78
N LYS A 2 -3.75 -2.03 -11.82
CA LYS A 2 -4.46 -0.72 -11.79
C LYS A 2 -5.95 -0.81 -11.44
N GLU A 3 -6.68 -1.76 -12.02
CA GLU A 3 -8.11 -1.97 -11.71
C GLU A 3 -8.35 -2.23 -10.22
N ILE A 4 -7.45 -2.97 -9.59
CA ILE A 4 -7.54 -3.28 -8.16
C ILE A 4 -7.27 -2.04 -7.32
N LEU A 5 -6.29 -1.22 -7.72
CA LEU A 5 -6.04 0.09 -7.07
C LEU A 5 -7.27 1.00 -7.17
N PHE A 6 -7.98 1.00 -8.30
CA PHE A 6 -9.18 1.81 -8.45
C PHE A 6 -10.30 1.34 -7.54
N LYS A 7 -10.53 0.03 -7.46
CA LYS A 7 -11.53 -0.55 -6.54
C LYS A 7 -11.17 -0.29 -5.07
N LEU A 8 -9.91 -0.44 -4.72
CA LEU A 8 -9.41 -0.12 -3.38
C LEU A 8 -9.64 1.37 -3.05
N ASN A 9 -9.30 2.25 -3.98
CA ASN A 9 -9.51 3.68 -3.80
C ASN A 9 -10.99 4.03 -3.64
N GLU A 10 -11.87 3.44 -4.44
CA GLU A 10 -13.31 3.64 -4.30
C GLU A 10 -13.82 3.16 -2.94
N PHE A 11 -13.39 1.99 -2.49
CA PHE A 11 -13.75 1.48 -1.17
C PHE A 11 -13.28 2.43 -0.05
N CYS A 12 -12.03 2.87 -0.09
CA CYS A 12 -11.49 3.78 0.91
C CYS A 12 -12.20 5.13 0.90
N CYS A 13 -12.45 5.71 -0.28
CA CYS A 13 -13.17 6.99 -0.42
C CYS A 13 -14.61 6.88 0.10
N ASN A 14 -15.33 5.82 -0.26
CA ASN A 14 -16.72 5.60 0.17
C ASN A 14 -16.85 5.44 1.70
N ASN A 15 -15.82 4.91 2.34
CA ASN A 15 -15.77 4.72 3.79
C ASN A 15 -14.95 5.81 4.51
N LYS A 16 -14.51 6.84 3.79
CA LYS A 16 -13.70 7.96 4.32
C LYS A 16 -12.43 7.50 5.02
N ILE A 17 -11.83 6.41 4.53
CA ILE A 17 -10.58 5.89 5.05
C ILE A 17 -9.41 6.61 4.39
N GLU A 18 -8.62 7.32 5.19
CA GLU A 18 -7.37 7.91 4.74
C GLU A 18 -6.28 6.84 4.65
N TYR A 19 -5.64 6.74 3.50
CA TYR A 19 -4.62 5.72 3.29
C TYR A 19 -3.51 6.19 2.35
N ALA A 20 -2.40 5.46 2.37
CA ALA A 20 -1.35 5.56 1.37
C ALA A 20 -0.86 4.17 0.97
N VAL A 21 -0.60 3.96 -0.32
CA VAL A 21 0.05 2.74 -0.80
C VAL A 21 1.50 2.74 -0.33
N THR A 22 1.96 1.59 0.17
CA THR A 22 3.33 1.43 0.68
C THR A 22 3.99 0.18 0.09
N GLY A 23 5.19 -0.14 0.53
CA GLY A 23 5.89 -1.36 0.15
C GLY A 23 6.28 -1.42 -1.32
N THR A 24 6.33 -2.64 -1.85
CA THR A 24 6.76 -2.89 -3.24
C THR A 24 5.84 -2.22 -4.26
N MET A 25 4.54 -2.18 -3.99
CA MET A 25 3.59 -1.53 -4.89
C MET A 25 3.81 -0.02 -4.99
N ALA A 26 4.16 0.65 -3.89
CA ALA A 26 4.52 2.08 -3.91
C ALA A 26 5.74 2.33 -4.80
N LEU A 27 6.75 1.50 -4.67
CA LEU A 27 7.97 1.58 -5.50
C LEU A 27 7.66 1.34 -6.98
N ASP A 28 6.81 0.37 -7.29
CA ASP A 28 6.37 0.10 -8.66
C ASP A 28 5.61 1.28 -9.26
N ILE A 29 4.67 1.87 -8.53
CA ILE A 29 3.91 3.06 -8.95
C ILE A 29 4.84 4.24 -9.25
N LEU A 30 5.87 4.43 -8.42
CA LEU A 30 6.83 5.53 -8.57
C LEU A 30 7.94 5.23 -9.60
N GLY A 31 7.85 4.10 -10.29
CA GLY A 31 8.77 3.76 -11.38
C GLY A 31 10.14 3.27 -10.93
N VAL A 32 10.28 2.82 -9.69
CA VAL A 32 11.54 2.25 -9.19
C VAL A 32 11.73 0.86 -9.81
N PRO A 33 12.86 0.61 -10.51
CA PRO A 33 13.10 -0.67 -11.15
C PRO A 33 13.10 -1.82 -10.13
N SER A 34 12.34 -2.88 -10.42
CA SER A 34 12.37 -4.12 -9.65
C SER A 34 12.17 -5.32 -10.56
N TYR A 35 12.55 -6.51 -10.10
CA TYR A 35 12.20 -7.74 -10.77
C TYR A 35 10.85 -8.24 -10.26
N GLY A 36 9.92 -8.48 -11.18
CA GLY A 36 8.62 -9.06 -10.91
C GLY A 36 7.50 -8.04 -10.66
N ILE A 37 6.29 -8.56 -10.66
CA ILE A 37 5.05 -7.81 -10.43
C ILE A 37 4.70 -7.93 -8.95
N PRO A 38 4.33 -6.83 -8.26
CA PRO A 38 3.82 -6.92 -6.90
C PRO A 38 2.65 -7.90 -6.81
N GLN A 39 2.69 -8.83 -5.86
CA GLN A 39 1.63 -9.85 -5.69
C GLN A 39 0.53 -9.39 -4.75
N ASP A 40 0.88 -8.55 -3.80
CA ASP A 40 0.01 -7.97 -2.79
C ASP A 40 0.12 -6.45 -2.82
N ILE A 41 -0.89 -5.80 -2.28
CA ILE A 41 -0.88 -4.35 -2.08
C ILE A 41 -0.87 -4.08 -0.58
N ASP A 42 0.19 -3.45 -0.11
CA ASP A 42 0.28 -2.96 1.26
C ASP A 42 -0.14 -1.49 1.30
N ILE A 43 -1.02 -1.16 2.23
CA ILE A 43 -1.43 0.21 2.49
C ILE A 43 -1.24 0.55 3.97
N LYS A 44 -0.89 1.80 4.25
CA LYS A 44 -1.01 2.38 5.58
C LYS A 44 -2.35 3.10 5.68
N VAL A 45 -3.08 2.87 6.74
CA VAL A 45 -4.35 3.57 7.02
C VAL A 45 -4.15 4.50 8.21
N PHE A 46 -4.63 5.74 8.08
CA PHE A 46 -4.44 6.81 9.05
C PHE A 46 -5.76 7.18 9.72
N HIS A 47 -5.70 7.67 10.96
CA HIS A 47 -6.85 8.18 11.70
C HIS A 47 -8.07 7.23 11.68
N LEU A 48 -7.82 5.93 11.80
CA LEU A 48 -8.87 4.91 11.68
C LEU A 48 -9.85 5.04 12.85
N THR A 49 -11.14 5.26 12.53
CA THR A 49 -12.23 5.23 13.51
C THR A 49 -12.68 3.79 13.77
N ASP A 50 -13.40 3.57 14.89
CA ASP A 50 -13.95 2.26 15.21
C ASP A 50 -14.90 1.75 14.13
N GLU A 51 -15.73 2.62 13.56
CA GLU A 51 -16.64 2.28 12.46
C GLU A 51 -15.88 1.87 11.20
N GLN A 52 -14.79 2.56 10.86
CA GLN A 52 -13.92 2.18 9.74
C GLN A 52 -13.20 0.85 9.99
N ALA A 53 -12.73 0.62 11.21
CA ALA A 53 -12.14 -0.65 11.61
C ALA A 53 -13.13 -1.81 11.46
N GLU A 54 -14.38 -1.62 11.85
CA GLU A 54 -15.46 -2.63 11.65
C GLU A 54 -15.65 -2.96 10.17
N LYS A 55 -15.59 -1.98 9.29
CA LYS A 55 -15.67 -2.19 7.84
C LYS A 55 -14.50 -3.02 7.30
N LEU A 56 -13.31 -2.77 7.77
CA LEU A 56 -12.13 -3.55 7.40
C LEU A 56 -12.18 -4.98 7.96
N GLU A 57 -12.65 -5.15 9.19
CA GLU A 57 -12.89 -6.48 9.80
C GLU A 57 -13.93 -7.29 9.01
N GLU A 58 -15.01 -6.65 8.58
CA GLU A 58 -16.04 -7.29 7.76
C GLU A 58 -15.46 -7.78 6.43
N LEU A 59 -14.66 -6.98 5.74
CA LEU A 59 -13.98 -7.38 4.52
C LEU A 59 -13.01 -8.54 4.76
N GLN A 60 -12.27 -8.52 5.85
CA GLN A 60 -11.36 -9.58 6.23
C GLN A 60 -12.11 -10.89 6.45
N PHE A 61 -13.24 -10.84 7.18
CA PHE A 61 -14.10 -11.99 7.41
C PHE A 61 -14.67 -12.56 6.11
N LEU A 62 -15.19 -11.70 5.23
CA LEU A 62 -15.73 -12.09 3.92
C LEU A 62 -14.67 -12.68 3.00
N SER A 63 -13.42 -12.28 3.15
CA SER A 63 -12.27 -12.80 2.41
C SER A 63 -11.78 -14.16 2.94
N GLY A 64 -12.29 -14.63 4.07
CA GLY A 64 -11.89 -15.89 4.72
C GLY A 64 -10.48 -15.85 5.32
N LEU A 65 -9.95 -14.64 5.58
CA LEU A 65 -8.63 -14.44 6.17
C LEU A 65 -8.73 -14.32 7.69
N LYS A 66 -7.72 -14.87 8.37
CA LYS A 66 -7.60 -14.71 9.82
C LYS A 66 -6.90 -13.40 10.15
N ASN A 67 -7.23 -12.84 11.31
CA ASN A 67 -6.52 -11.70 11.85
C ASN A 67 -5.06 -12.10 12.13
N GLU A 68 -4.13 -11.53 11.37
CA GLU A 68 -2.70 -11.70 11.61
C GLU A 68 -2.24 -10.56 12.50
N ASN A 69 -1.74 -10.90 13.70
CA ASN A 69 -1.06 -9.92 14.54
C ASN A 69 0.31 -9.63 13.91
N TYR A 70 0.43 -8.46 13.32
CA TYR A 70 1.73 -7.95 12.89
C TYR A 70 2.51 -7.46 14.12
N ASP A 71 3.82 -7.76 14.17
CA ASP A 71 4.72 -7.33 15.25
C ASP A 71 4.77 -5.81 15.45
N HIS A 72 4.23 -5.04 14.49
CA HIS A 72 4.30 -3.58 14.45
C HIS A 72 2.93 -2.87 14.53
N GLY A 73 1.87 -3.57 14.89
CA GLY A 73 0.55 -2.97 15.04
C GLY A 73 -0.58 -3.79 14.45
N GLN A 74 -1.77 -3.18 14.39
CA GLN A 74 -2.96 -3.80 13.85
C GLN A 74 -2.90 -3.81 12.32
N CYS A 75 -3.23 -4.94 11.71
CA CYS A 75 -3.32 -5.11 10.27
C CYS A 75 -4.61 -5.83 9.90
N PHE A 76 -5.30 -5.30 8.91
CA PHE A 76 -6.46 -5.96 8.31
C PHE A 76 -6.08 -6.47 6.93
N SER A 77 -6.28 -7.75 6.68
CA SER A 77 -6.02 -8.33 5.35
C SER A 77 -7.33 -8.75 4.69
N PHE A 78 -7.50 -8.39 3.42
CA PHE A 78 -8.68 -8.75 2.63
C PHE A 78 -8.29 -8.94 1.16
N ILE A 79 -9.21 -9.45 0.35
CA ILE A 79 -8.96 -9.77 -1.05
C ILE A 79 -9.88 -8.95 -1.95
N ILE A 80 -9.29 -8.33 -2.96
CA ILE A 80 -10.00 -7.68 -4.07
C ILE A 80 -9.58 -8.36 -5.37
N ASP A 81 -10.52 -8.97 -6.08
CA ASP A 81 -10.28 -9.67 -7.36
C ASP A 81 -9.06 -10.62 -7.33
N GLY A 82 -8.93 -11.39 -6.27
CA GLY A 82 -7.85 -12.37 -6.10
C GLY A 82 -6.52 -11.78 -5.61
N VAL A 83 -6.41 -10.48 -5.41
CA VAL A 83 -5.22 -9.83 -4.87
C VAL A 83 -5.40 -9.50 -3.40
N LYS A 84 -4.43 -9.90 -2.59
CA LYS A 84 -4.41 -9.62 -1.15
C LYS A 84 -4.04 -8.17 -0.90
N ILE A 85 -4.83 -7.51 -0.07
CA ILE A 85 -4.57 -6.17 0.44
C ILE A 85 -4.24 -6.28 1.92
N ASN A 86 -3.17 -5.67 2.36
CA ASN A 86 -2.79 -5.56 3.77
C ASN A 86 -2.92 -4.10 4.21
N ALA A 87 -3.90 -3.82 5.04
CA ALA A 87 -4.15 -2.49 5.60
C ALA A 87 -3.51 -2.40 6.99
N ILE A 88 -2.36 -1.76 7.06
CA ILE A 88 -1.57 -1.61 8.28
C ILE A 88 -1.98 -0.30 8.95
N VAL A 89 -2.42 -0.37 10.20
CA VAL A 89 -2.81 0.83 10.95
C VAL A 89 -1.56 1.62 11.34
N ASP A 90 -1.44 2.82 10.79
CA ASP A 90 -0.36 3.75 11.12
C ASP A 90 -0.83 4.69 12.27
N LYS A 91 0.02 4.84 13.27
CA LYS A 91 -0.27 5.66 14.46
C LYS A 91 0.09 7.14 14.27
N THR A 92 0.67 7.50 13.13
CA THR A 92 0.97 8.90 12.81
C THR A 92 -0.31 9.71 12.77
N LYS A 93 -0.40 10.72 13.60
CA LYS A 93 -1.62 11.55 13.75
C LYS A 93 -1.48 12.95 13.17
N GLY A 94 -0.27 13.40 12.91
CA GLY A 94 0.01 14.73 12.37
C GLY A 94 -0.29 14.80 10.89
N TYR A 95 -1.24 15.65 10.48
CA TYR A 95 -1.59 15.83 9.07
C TYR A 95 -0.37 16.26 8.23
N ASP A 96 0.43 17.20 8.71
CA ASP A 96 1.64 17.66 8.03
C ASP A 96 2.67 16.54 7.87
N GLU A 97 2.81 15.68 8.88
CA GLU A 97 3.69 14.53 8.84
C GLU A 97 3.21 13.50 7.79
N ILE A 98 1.92 13.21 7.74
CA ILE A 98 1.34 12.32 6.71
C ILE A 98 1.59 12.90 5.32
N CYS A 99 1.34 14.17 5.11
CA CYS A 99 1.58 14.84 3.82
C CYS A 99 3.05 14.83 3.42
N SER A 100 3.97 14.96 4.38
CA SER A 100 5.42 14.94 4.10
C SER A 100 5.98 13.55 3.75
N GLN A 101 5.25 12.49 4.09
CA GLN A 101 5.66 11.10 3.85
C GLN A 101 5.11 10.52 2.55
N ASN A 102 4.16 11.19 1.91
CA ASN A 102 3.45 10.68 0.76
C ASN A 102 3.39 11.68 -0.39
N VAL A 103 3.24 11.15 -1.60
CA VAL A 103 2.92 11.91 -2.80
C VAL A 103 1.56 11.48 -3.33
N CYS A 104 0.78 12.42 -3.82
CA CYS A 104 -0.51 12.12 -4.43
C CYS A 104 -0.34 11.94 -5.94
N ILE A 105 -0.75 10.77 -6.44
CA ILE A 105 -0.75 10.44 -7.86
C ILE A 105 -2.17 10.48 -8.38
N ASN A 106 -2.38 11.18 -9.49
CA ASN A 106 -3.66 11.20 -10.18
C ASN A 106 -3.66 10.17 -11.30
N TYR A 107 -4.44 9.10 -11.12
CA TYR A 107 -4.70 8.12 -12.18
C TYR A 107 -6.03 8.41 -12.85
N VAL A 108 -6.05 8.32 -14.18
CA VAL A 108 -7.27 8.43 -14.97
C VAL A 108 -7.74 7.04 -15.37
N ASP A 109 -8.93 6.67 -14.92
CA ASP A 109 -9.65 5.51 -15.44
C ASP A 109 -10.37 5.92 -16.72
N GLU A 110 -9.75 5.64 -17.87
CA GLU A 110 -10.29 6.04 -19.17
C GLU A 110 -11.59 5.33 -19.54
N LYS A 111 -11.79 4.11 -19.03
CA LYS A 111 -13.01 3.34 -19.27
C LYS A 111 -14.24 3.99 -18.61
N ARG A 112 -14.06 4.49 -17.39
CA ARG A 112 -15.12 5.11 -16.59
C ARG A 112 -15.06 6.63 -16.58
N LYS A 113 -14.05 7.22 -17.22
CA LYS A 113 -13.79 8.68 -17.26
C LYS A 113 -13.71 9.27 -15.84
N LYS A 114 -13.03 8.56 -14.94
CA LYS A 114 -12.93 8.91 -13.53
C LYS A 114 -11.49 9.13 -13.14
N HIS A 115 -11.25 10.13 -12.29
CA HIS A 115 -9.94 10.37 -11.67
C HIS A 115 -9.85 9.68 -10.32
N HIS A 116 -8.73 9.02 -10.07
CA HIS A 116 -8.40 8.43 -8.78
C HIS A 116 -7.15 9.11 -8.22
N LEU A 117 -7.34 9.82 -7.12
CA LEU A 117 -6.23 10.41 -6.36
C LEU A 117 -5.75 9.38 -5.35
N ILE A 118 -4.54 8.89 -5.53
CA ILE A 118 -3.96 7.83 -4.71
C ILE A 118 -2.70 8.36 -4.04
N ASN A 119 -2.69 8.34 -2.71
CA ASN A 119 -1.49 8.66 -1.95
C ASN A 119 -0.54 7.47 -1.96
N VAL A 120 0.73 7.76 -2.21
CA VAL A 120 1.79 6.77 -2.32
C VAL A 120 2.96 7.20 -1.44
N GLN A 121 3.47 6.29 -0.62
CA GLN A 121 4.61 6.54 0.24
C GLN A 121 5.85 6.91 -0.60
N LEU A 122 6.62 7.88 -0.15
CA LEU A 122 7.85 8.31 -0.82
C LEU A 122 8.87 7.17 -0.91
N VAL A 123 9.62 7.15 -2.00
CA VAL A 123 10.61 6.09 -2.32
C VAL A 123 11.60 5.86 -1.19
N ASN A 124 12.18 6.91 -0.65
CA ASN A 124 13.15 6.81 0.44
C ASN A 124 12.58 6.15 1.69
N LEU A 125 11.32 6.41 2.01
CA LEU A 125 10.63 5.82 3.17
C LEU A 125 10.26 4.35 2.91
N ALA A 126 9.77 4.03 1.71
CA ALA A 126 9.47 2.66 1.33
C ALA A 126 10.73 1.76 1.33
N LEU A 127 11.85 2.28 0.85
CA LEU A 127 13.13 1.58 0.90
C LEU A 127 13.65 1.43 2.34
N ALA A 128 13.52 2.48 3.16
CA ALA A 128 13.91 2.43 4.56
C ALA A 128 13.12 1.37 5.35
N ASP A 129 11.82 1.25 5.09
CA ASP A 129 10.99 0.21 5.72
C ASP A 129 11.45 -1.20 5.32
N LYS A 130 11.80 -1.42 4.05
CA LYS A 130 12.38 -2.70 3.61
C LYS A 130 13.71 -3.02 4.30
N MET A 131 14.56 -2.03 4.46
CA MET A 131 15.84 -2.20 5.16
C MET A 131 15.64 -2.54 6.64
N LYS A 132 14.68 -1.91 7.30
CA LYS A 132 14.34 -2.19 8.71
C LYS A 132 13.79 -3.59 8.91
N LEU A 133 12.89 -4.06 8.03
CA LEU A 133 12.32 -5.39 8.10
C LEU A 133 13.36 -6.48 7.88
N ASN A 134 14.36 -6.23 7.04
CA ASN A 134 15.51 -7.10 6.80
C ASN A 134 15.14 -8.58 6.53
N ARG A 135 13.99 -8.83 5.93
CA ARG A 135 13.56 -10.18 5.55
C ARG A 135 14.32 -10.66 4.32
N SER A 136 14.39 -11.97 4.11
CA SER A 136 15.08 -12.55 2.94
C SER A 136 14.56 -11.98 1.61
N LYS A 137 13.23 -11.81 1.47
CA LYS A 137 12.61 -11.21 0.29
C LYS A 137 12.98 -9.74 0.10
N ASP A 138 13.15 -8.99 1.19
CA ASP A 138 13.56 -7.58 1.13
C ASP A 138 15.02 -7.44 0.72
N LYS A 139 15.88 -8.30 1.22
CA LYS A 139 17.30 -8.36 0.80
C LYS A 139 17.42 -8.68 -0.69
N THR A 140 16.67 -9.68 -1.18
CA THR A 140 16.64 -10.03 -2.59
C THR A 140 16.15 -8.85 -3.42
N TYR A 141 15.08 -8.20 -3.01
CA TYR A 141 14.55 -7.00 -3.70
C TYR A 141 15.60 -5.88 -3.79
N LEU A 142 16.30 -5.58 -2.70
CA LEU A 142 17.31 -4.52 -2.67
C LEU A 142 18.54 -4.87 -3.53
N ILE A 143 18.95 -6.13 -3.55
CA ILE A 143 20.02 -6.61 -4.43
C ILE A 143 19.63 -6.47 -5.89
N ASP A 144 18.40 -6.90 -6.25
CA ASP A 144 17.88 -6.80 -7.60
C ASP A 144 17.74 -5.33 -8.03
N LEU A 145 17.30 -4.46 -7.12
CA LEU A 145 17.21 -3.03 -7.37
C LEU A 145 18.59 -2.43 -7.68
N ILE A 146 19.61 -2.74 -6.88
CA ILE A 146 20.97 -2.28 -7.11
C ILE A 146 21.48 -2.76 -8.47
N HIS A 147 21.22 -4.02 -8.80
CA HIS A 147 21.61 -4.61 -10.09
C HIS A 147 20.96 -3.90 -11.25
N ASN A 148 19.65 -3.59 -11.16
CA ASN A 148 18.91 -2.85 -12.17
C ASN A 148 19.42 -1.42 -12.33
N LEU A 149 19.72 -0.73 -11.25
CA LEU A 149 20.23 0.64 -11.28
C LEU A 149 21.65 0.68 -11.90
N THR A 150 22.50 -0.28 -11.61
CA THR A 150 23.86 -0.35 -12.19
C THR A 150 23.85 -0.71 -13.66
N SER A 151 22.87 -1.46 -14.15
CA SER A 151 22.72 -1.77 -15.58
C SER A 151 22.19 -0.61 -16.42
N LEU A 152 21.62 0.42 -15.79
CA LEU A 152 21.20 1.67 -16.45
C LEU A 152 22.33 2.68 -16.63
N CYS A 153 23.43 2.46 -15.95
CA CYS A 153 24.65 3.26 -16.08
C CYS A 153 25.58 2.60 -17.10
#